data_33bb621f6f3b685af9f75375facd4ff1
#
_entry.id   33bb621f6f3b685af9f75375facd4ff1
#
_cell.length_a   1.000
_cell.length_b   1.000
_cell.length_c   1.000
_cell.angle_alpha   90.00
_cell.angle_beta   90.00
_cell.angle_gamma   90.00
#
_symmetry.space_group_name_H-M   'P 1'
#
loop_
_entity.id
_entity.type
_entity.pdbx_description
1 polymer ?
#
loop_
_entity_poly.entity_id
_entity_poly.type
_entity_poly.pdbx_seq_one_letter_code
_entity_poly.pdbx_strand_id
1 'polypeptide(L)'
;MKKILLSLLLVTSGLAYSFEPVLGRDYSLLENPLPTKQDGKVEVIEIFWYGCGHCYAMESKIKAWNKTTPEYVSFKKMPVTWGPVHRLHAAMFYTIESIGSEQDLHAAVFSTMHNERNISVSYTHLRAHETMV
;
A
#
# COMPACT_ATOMS: atom_id res chain seq x y z
N MET A 1 -0.66 -40.97 -56.84
CA MET A 1 -0.59 -41.46 -55.44
C MET A 1 -0.45 -40.26 -54.54
N LYS A 2 -1.56 -39.87 -53.92
CA LYS A 2 -1.60 -38.68 -53.05
C LYS A 2 -1.19 -39.09 -51.62
N LYS A 3 -0.09 -38.52 -51.10
CA LYS A 3 0.32 -38.73 -49.72
C LYS A 3 -0.47 -37.75 -48.83
N ILE A 4 -1.38 -38.29 -48.01
CA ILE A 4 -2.11 -37.54 -46.98
C ILE A 4 -1.19 -37.45 -45.78
N LEU A 5 -0.66 -36.25 -45.49
CA LEU A 5 0.02 -35.92 -44.23
C LEU A 5 -1.06 -35.65 -43.17
N LEU A 6 -1.21 -36.58 -42.25
CA LEU A 6 -2.07 -36.41 -41.08
C LEU A 6 -1.28 -35.66 -40.01
N SER A 7 -1.51 -34.35 -39.90
CA SER A 7 -0.94 -33.52 -38.85
C SER A 7 -1.70 -33.78 -37.54
N LEU A 8 -1.07 -34.51 -36.63
CA LEU A 8 -1.56 -34.72 -35.26
C LEU A 8 -1.34 -33.44 -34.43
N LEU A 9 -2.38 -32.67 -34.31
CA LEU A 9 -2.39 -31.49 -33.44
C LEU A 9 -2.47 -31.96 -31.98
N LEU A 10 -1.33 -32.02 -31.29
CA LEU A 10 -1.30 -32.19 -29.82
C LEU A 10 -1.84 -30.94 -29.14
N VAL A 11 -3.11 -30.98 -28.76
CA VAL A 11 -3.71 -30.01 -27.85
C VAL A 11 -3.24 -30.33 -26.43
N THR A 12 -2.15 -29.68 -26.00
CA THR A 12 -1.74 -29.72 -24.60
C THR A 12 -2.68 -28.82 -23.82
N SER A 13 -3.77 -29.38 -23.30
CA SER A 13 -4.60 -28.74 -22.30
C SER A 13 -3.75 -28.54 -21.05
N GLY A 14 -3.20 -27.33 -20.90
CA GLY A 14 -2.56 -26.90 -19.66
C GLY A 14 -3.60 -26.96 -18.54
N LEU A 15 -3.48 -27.97 -17.66
CA LEU A 15 -4.19 -28.02 -16.40
C LEU A 15 -3.73 -26.79 -15.59
N ALA A 16 -4.48 -25.71 -15.63
CA ALA A 16 -4.32 -24.61 -14.69
C ALA A 16 -4.66 -25.17 -13.31
N TYR A 17 -3.63 -25.52 -12.53
CA TYR A 17 -3.80 -25.81 -11.12
C TYR A 17 -4.27 -24.53 -10.43
N SER A 18 -5.56 -24.40 -10.19
CA SER A 18 -6.09 -23.39 -9.28
C SER A 18 -5.69 -23.82 -7.87
N PHE A 19 -4.76 -23.08 -7.27
CA PHE A 19 -4.43 -23.25 -5.87
C PHE A 19 -5.59 -22.66 -5.05
N GLU A 20 -6.39 -23.53 -4.44
CA GLU A 20 -7.41 -23.11 -3.48
C GLU A 20 -6.84 -23.20 -2.06
N PRO A 21 -6.71 -22.04 -1.37
CA PRO A 21 -6.22 -22.02 0.01
C PRO A 21 -7.16 -22.80 0.93
N VAL A 22 -6.60 -23.60 1.82
CA VAL A 22 -7.35 -24.46 2.77
C VAL A 22 -7.30 -23.86 4.17
N LEU A 23 -8.48 -23.63 4.76
CA LEU A 23 -8.61 -23.17 6.15
C LEU A 23 -7.93 -24.15 7.10
N GLY A 24 -7.12 -23.63 8.03
CA GLY A 24 -6.36 -24.38 9.01
C GLY A 24 -5.01 -24.90 8.53
N ARG A 25 -4.77 -24.93 7.19
CA ARG A 25 -3.48 -25.29 6.59
C ARG A 25 -2.75 -24.06 6.06
N ASP A 26 -3.41 -23.25 5.23
CA ASP A 26 -2.80 -22.14 4.50
C ASP A 26 -3.19 -20.78 5.11
N TYR A 27 -4.29 -20.72 5.82
CA TYR A 27 -4.75 -19.52 6.53
C TYR A 27 -5.63 -19.88 7.74
N SER A 28 -5.81 -18.91 8.64
CA SER A 28 -6.75 -18.98 9.76
C SER A 28 -7.68 -17.77 9.74
N LEU A 29 -8.88 -17.93 10.25
CA LEU A 29 -9.80 -16.82 10.44
C LEU A 29 -9.42 -16.02 11.68
N LEU A 30 -9.56 -14.70 11.57
CA LEU A 30 -9.47 -13.83 12.74
C LEU A 30 -10.72 -14.02 13.61
N GLU A 31 -10.54 -14.07 14.91
CA GLU A 31 -11.65 -14.17 15.88
C GLU A 31 -12.56 -12.93 15.78
N ASN A 32 -11.97 -11.76 15.58
CA ASN A 32 -12.67 -10.50 15.38
C ASN A 32 -12.17 -9.83 14.07
N PRO A 33 -12.76 -10.15 12.92
CA PRO A 33 -12.36 -9.56 11.66
C PRO A 33 -12.69 -8.08 11.61
N LEU A 34 -11.82 -7.29 10.97
CA LEU A 34 -12.11 -5.88 10.71
C LEU A 34 -13.27 -5.74 9.74
N PRO A 35 -14.16 -4.76 9.95
CA PRO A 35 -15.23 -4.50 9.00
C PRO A 35 -14.64 -4.03 7.66
N THR A 36 -15.08 -4.64 6.57
CA THR A 36 -14.74 -4.24 5.22
C THR A 36 -15.89 -3.45 4.59
N LYS A 37 -15.58 -2.56 3.64
CA LYS A 37 -16.63 -1.92 2.85
C LYS A 37 -17.34 -2.97 2.00
N GLN A 38 -18.67 -2.95 2.01
CA GLN A 38 -19.51 -3.87 1.23
C GLN A 38 -19.83 -3.27 -0.14
N ASP A 39 -18.81 -2.73 -0.84
CA ASP A 39 -18.96 -2.09 -2.16
C ASP A 39 -18.53 -3.00 -3.33
N GLY A 40 -18.27 -4.27 -3.04
CA GLY A 40 -17.83 -5.26 -4.04
C GLY A 40 -16.35 -5.10 -4.45
N LYS A 41 -15.61 -4.20 -3.81
CA LYS A 41 -14.18 -3.99 -4.07
C LYS A 41 -13.30 -4.72 -3.08
N VAL A 42 -12.11 -5.08 -3.54
CA VAL A 42 -11.02 -5.55 -2.68
C VAL A 42 -10.31 -4.34 -2.10
N GLU A 43 -10.44 -4.14 -0.79
CA GLU A 43 -9.74 -3.07 -0.10
C GLU A 43 -8.29 -3.49 0.18
N VAL A 44 -7.34 -2.68 -0.29
CA VAL A 44 -5.91 -2.83 -0.01
C VAL A 44 -5.45 -1.63 0.80
N ILE A 45 -4.92 -1.89 2.00
CA ILE A 45 -4.48 -0.84 2.91
C ILE A 45 -2.97 -0.93 3.08
N GLU A 46 -2.25 0.12 2.75
CA GLU A 46 -0.86 0.28 3.13
C GLU A 46 -0.78 0.89 4.52
N ILE A 47 -0.29 0.12 5.49
CA ILE A 47 0.02 0.65 6.82
C ILE A 47 1.46 1.13 6.80
N PHE A 48 1.70 2.42 7.03
CA PHE A 48 3.00 3.04 6.86
C PHE A 48 3.36 4.05 7.95
N TRP A 49 4.61 4.47 7.94
CA TRP A 49 5.12 5.60 8.72
C TRP A 49 6.14 6.39 7.90
N TYR A 50 6.04 7.70 7.89
CA TYR A 50 7.00 8.56 7.18
C TYR A 50 8.45 8.36 7.59
N GLY A 51 8.72 8.02 8.87
CA GLY A 51 10.07 7.73 9.35
C GLY A 51 10.60 6.33 9.01
N CYS A 52 9.82 5.49 8.34
CA CYS A 52 10.19 4.12 8.00
C CYS A 52 10.94 4.07 6.66
N GLY A 53 12.24 3.71 6.70
CA GLY A 53 13.05 3.59 5.48
C GLY A 53 12.55 2.51 4.50
N HIS A 54 11.96 1.42 5.01
CA HIS A 54 11.35 0.40 4.14
C HIS A 54 10.09 0.91 3.45
N CYS A 55 9.26 1.70 4.14
CA CYS A 55 8.09 2.34 3.55
C CYS A 55 8.52 3.30 2.44
N TYR A 56 9.55 4.14 2.71
CA TYR A 56 10.12 5.02 1.69
C TYR A 56 10.63 4.25 0.46
N ALA A 57 11.35 3.14 0.65
CA ALA A 57 11.85 2.32 -0.44
C ALA A 57 10.73 1.65 -1.26
N MET A 58 9.55 1.45 -0.66
CA MET A 58 8.39 0.85 -1.33
C MET A 58 7.55 1.87 -2.12
N GLU A 59 7.64 3.18 -1.82
CA GLU A 59 6.79 4.23 -2.42
C GLU A 59 6.74 4.18 -3.95
N SER A 60 7.90 4.08 -4.60
CA SER A 60 7.96 4.04 -6.07
C SER A 60 7.25 2.82 -6.65
N LYS A 61 7.35 1.67 -5.98
CA LYS A 61 6.73 0.41 -6.41
C LYS A 61 5.21 0.46 -6.20
N ILE A 62 4.76 0.96 -5.04
CA ILE A 62 3.34 1.15 -4.74
C ILE A 62 2.71 2.13 -5.70
N LYS A 63 3.37 3.26 -5.97
CA LYS A 63 2.91 4.25 -6.95
C LYS A 63 2.78 3.66 -8.37
N ALA A 64 3.75 2.84 -8.78
CA ALA A 64 3.70 2.16 -10.08
C ALA A 64 2.56 1.13 -10.13
N TRP A 65 2.43 0.31 -9.09
CA TRP A 65 1.36 -0.69 -8.98
C TRP A 65 -0.03 -0.03 -8.98
N ASN A 66 -0.23 1.03 -8.20
CA ASN A 66 -1.53 1.71 -8.09
C ASN A 66 -2.03 2.29 -9.42
N LYS A 67 -1.13 2.61 -10.36
CA LYS A 67 -1.51 3.05 -11.71
C LYS A 67 -2.10 1.95 -12.58
N THR A 68 -1.86 0.70 -12.23
CA THR A 68 -2.25 -0.49 -13.00
C THR A 68 -3.24 -1.39 -12.25
N THR A 69 -3.72 -0.94 -11.09
CA THR A 69 -4.70 -1.69 -10.31
C THR A 69 -6.03 -1.79 -11.06
N PRO A 70 -6.66 -2.98 -11.05
CA PRO A 70 -8.00 -3.15 -11.60
C PRO A 70 -9.04 -2.29 -10.88
N GLU A 71 -10.14 -1.94 -11.55
CA GLU A 71 -11.22 -1.11 -10.98
C GLU A 71 -11.88 -1.71 -9.74
N TYR A 72 -11.80 -3.03 -9.58
CA TYR A 72 -12.31 -3.71 -8.39
C TYR A 72 -11.39 -3.60 -7.17
N VAL A 73 -10.23 -2.95 -7.28
CA VAL A 73 -9.32 -2.70 -6.15
C VAL A 73 -9.51 -1.28 -5.64
N SER A 74 -9.66 -1.14 -4.33
CA SER A 74 -9.66 0.14 -3.62
C SER A 74 -8.40 0.22 -2.76
N PHE A 75 -7.44 1.03 -3.18
CA PHE A 75 -6.20 1.25 -2.42
C PHE A 75 -6.30 2.48 -1.53
N LYS A 76 -5.81 2.38 -0.30
CA LYS A 76 -5.66 3.51 0.61
C LYS A 76 -4.41 3.39 1.48
N LYS A 77 -3.92 4.52 1.97
CA LYS A 77 -2.83 4.59 2.94
C LYS A 77 -3.40 4.84 4.34
N MET A 78 -2.74 4.28 5.35
CA MET A 78 -3.08 4.45 6.76
C MET A 78 -1.80 4.62 7.57
N PRO A 79 -1.51 5.81 8.11
CA PRO A 79 -0.35 6.01 8.96
C PRO A 79 -0.53 5.35 10.32
N VAL A 80 0.55 4.77 10.88
CA VAL A 80 0.55 4.23 12.24
C VAL A 80 0.53 5.34 13.30
N THR A 81 -0.04 5.05 14.49
CA THR A 81 -0.21 6.01 15.60
C THR A 81 0.36 5.49 16.91
N TRP A 82 1.38 4.63 16.88
CA TRP A 82 1.91 3.90 18.05
C TRP A 82 2.49 4.79 19.15
N GLY A 83 3.04 5.94 18.82
CA GLY A 83 3.64 6.86 19.78
C GLY A 83 3.47 8.33 19.38
N PRO A 84 3.98 9.29 20.16
CA PRO A 84 3.79 10.71 19.90
C PRO A 84 4.22 11.16 18.51
N VAL A 85 5.42 10.76 18.07
CA VAL A 85 5.93 11.12 16.74
C VAL A 85 5.10 10.48 15.62
N HIS A 86 4.61 9.25 15.81
CA HIS A 86 3.74 8.60 14.82
C HIS A 86 2.40 9.35 14.69
N ARG A 87 1.79 9.75 15.82
CA ARG A 87 0.55 10.54 15.81
C ARG A 87 0.70 11.89 15.11
N LEU A 88 1.85 12.55 15.32
CA LEU A 88 2.16 13.80 14.63
C LEU A 88 2.27 13.61 13.12
N HIS A 89 2.99 12.57 12.68
CA HIS A 89 3.10 12.23 11.26
C HIS A 89 1.76 11.79 10.66
N ALA A 90 0.93 11.11 11.44
CA ALA A 90 -0.43 10.77 11.02
C ALA A 90 -1.30 12.02 10.84
N ALA A 91 -1.24 12.97 11.78
CA ALA A 91 -1.95 14.25 11.65
C ALA A 91 -1.51 15.01 10.40
N MET A 92 -0.20 15.06 10.14
CA MET A 92 0.35 15.67 8.91
C MET A 92 -0.19 14.96 7.65
N PHE A 93 -0.20 13.62 7.61
CA PHE A 93 -0.76 12.87 6.49
C PHE A 93 -2.21 13.24 6.22
N TYR A 94 -3.07 13.19 7.24
CA TYR A 94 -4.49 13.53 7.08
C TYR A 94 -4.73 15.01 6.75
N THR A 95 -3.84 15.90 7.18
CA THR A 95 -3.88 17.31 6.76
C THR A 95 -3.59 17.43 5.27
N ILE A 96 -2.55 16.77 4.77
CA ILE A 96 -2.19 16.73 3.34
C ILE A 96 -3.35 16.17 2.52
N GLU A 97 -3.95 15.07 2.98
CA GLU A 97 -5.13 14.46 2.36
C GLU A 97 -6.31 15.44 2.28
N SER A 98 -6.59 16.14 3.39
CA SER A 98 -7.71 17.09 3.47
C SER A 98 -7.60 18.30 2.53
N ILE A 99 -6.39 18.71 2.17
CA ILE A 99 -6.14 19.80 1.22
C ILE A 99 -6.02 19.35 -0.23
N GLY A 100 -6.14 18.04 -0.50
CA GLY A 100 -6.11 17.47 -1.85
C GLY A 100 -4.74 17.50 -2.54
N SER A 101 -3.65 17.55 -1.76
CA SER A 101 -2.27 17.63 -2.28
C SER A 101 -1.45 16.37 -2.02
N GLU A 102 -2.11 15.23 -1.87
CA GLU A 102 -1.50 13.95 -1.45
C GLU A 102 -0.34 13.52 -2.36
N GLN A 103 -0.51 13.61 -3.70
CA GLN A 103 0.48 13.06 -4.62
C GLN A 103 1.83 13.75 -4.55
N ASP A 104 1.85 15.07 -4.37
CA ASP A 104 3.07 15.86 -4.38
C ASP A 104 3.68 15.98 -2.97
N LEU A 105 2.86 16.30 -1.97
CA LEU A 105 3.34 16.54 -0.62
C LEU A 105 3.72 15.25 0.12
N HIS A 106 3.02 14.14 -0.12
CA HIS A 106 3.36 12.85 0.48
C HIS A 106 4.77 12.39 0.06
N ALA A 107 5.09 12.48 -1.22
CA ALA A 107 6.42 12.16 -1.74
C ALA A 107 7.49 13.13 -1.21
N ALA A 108 7.17 14.42 -1.11
CA ALA A 108 8.07 15.44 -0.59
C ALA A 108 8.42 15.19 0.89
N VAL A 109 7.45 14.83 1.73
CA VAL A 109 7.67 14.49 3.14
C VAL A 109 8.64 13.31 3.26
N PHE A 110 8.41 12.22 2.53
CA PHE A 110 9.33 11.08 2.53
C PHE A 110 10.75 11.49 2.07
N SER A 111 10.86 12.24 0.98
CA SER A 111 12.16 12.70 0.46
C SER A 111 12.91 13.56 1.47
N THR A 112 12.23 14.51 2.08
CA THR A 112 12.82 15.41 3.09
C THR A 112 13.32 14.62 4.29
N MET A 113 12.57 13.62 4.78
CA MET A 113 12.99 12.82 5.92
C MET A 113 14.15 11.89 5.62
N HIS A 114 14.20 11.26 4.44
CA HIS A 114 15.16 10.20 4.16
C HIS A 114 16.37 10.65 3.34
N ASN A 115 16.23 11.62 2.43
CA ASN A 115 17.33 12.10 1.60
C ASN A 115 18.03 13.33 2.17
N GLU A 116 17.25 14.29 2.67
CA GLU A 116 17.82 15.55 3.16
C GLU A 116 18.23 15.46 4.63
N ARG A 117 17.92 14.35 5.31
CA ARG A 117 18.10 14.17 6.75
C ARG A 117 17.54 15.33 7.56
N ASN A 118 16.59 16.04 7.00
CA ASN A 118 15.97 17.19 7.64
C ASN A 118 14.92 16.69 8.65
N ILE A 119 15.42 16.47 9.88
CA ILE A 119 14.61 16.05 11.02
C ILE A 119 13.69 17.20 11.49
N SER A 120 13.63 18.33 10.78
CA SER A 120 12.76 19.46 11.14
C SER A 120 11.26 19.11 11.08
N VAL A 121 10.90 17.99 10.48
CA VAL A 121 9.61 17.31 10.65
C VAL A 121 9.60 16.46 11.94
N SER A 122 10.67 16.52 12.76
CA SER A 122 10.73 15.80 14.02
C SER A 122 9.88 16.48 15.09
N TYR A 123 9.38 15.66 16.00
CA TYR A 123 8.54 16.08 17.14
C TYR A 123 9.06 17.29 17.92
N THR A 124 10.39 17.47 18.04
CA THR A 124 11.00 18.57 18.77
C THR A 124 10.83 19.92 18.10
N HIS A 125 10.83 19.97 16.77
CA HIS A 125 10.70 21.23 16.03
C HIS A 125 9.25 21.72 15.99
N LEU A 126 8.29 20.83 15.83
CA LEU A 126 6.85 21.17 15.80
C LEU A 126 6.34 21.54 17.21
N ARG A 127 6.83 20.86 18.27
CA ARG A 127 6.48 21.21 19.65
C ARG A 127 7.03 22.56 20.10
N ALA A 128 8.14 23.04 19.53
CA ALA A 128 8.66 24.38 19.82
C ALA A 128 7.70 25.50 19.36
N HIS A 129 6.87 25.26 18.37
CA HIS A 129 5.85 26.20 17.91
C HIS A 129 4.56 26.17 18.75
N GLU A 130 4.24 25.06 19.42
CA GLU A 130 3.05 24.96 20.29
C GLU A 130 3.22 25.65 21.64
N THR A 131 4.44 25.93 22.07
CA THR A 131 4.74 26.58 23.35
C THR A 131 4.86 28.11 23.26
N MET A 132 4.59 28.70 22.11
CA MET A 132 4.66 30.17 21.90
C MET A 132 3.27 30.83 21.71
N VAL A 133 2.21 30.21 22.24
CA VAL A 133 0.86 30.82 22.32
C VAL A 133 0.46 30.97 23.77
#